data_6ec9b5a00020c3821979a99a872ace06
#
_entry.id   6ec9b5a00020c3821979a99a872ace06
#
_cell.length_a   1.000
_cell.length_b   1.000
_cell.length_c   1.000
_cell.angle_alpha   90.00
_cell.angle_beta   90.00
_cell.angle_gamma   90.00
#
_symmetry.space_group_name_H-M   'P 1'
#
loop_
_entity.id
_entity.type
_entity.pdbx_description
1 polymer ?
#
loop_
_entity_poly.entity_id
_entity_poly.type
_entity_poly.pdbx_seq_one_letter_code
_entity_poly.pdbx_strand_id
1 'polypeptide(L)'
;GAVCKIPFYIDVEELHSGRNYGTISIETSNTKIDVAVEADYTYLPVQKNENYFWKEKLAALFRMYLSFRMGKKTKEEWIQESEAIASQVRFNQDAVTFAKLYRVQLLLAAEKTQDAAWLLDQIEEEMLQEKQYPEVYGYFLYLTTHLNKEEDYINKVTQKVKKLYNKEKDNAGLSWLMLYLREDLFYHPEKKWDFLEECFHHGNYSPLLHVEALQLLKEMPVLLSKLDEYEYHLLRFAKKYDALTPEIADRLQF
;
A
#
# COMPACT_ATOMS: atom_id res chain seq x y z
N GLY A 1 -10.77 14.17 -34.33
CA GLY A 1 -11.68 13.80 -33.28
C GLY A 1 -10.94 13.63 -31.99
N ALA A 2 -11.54 14.01 -30.85
CA ALA A 2 -10.95 13.79 -29.55
C ALA A 2 -10.99 12.28 -29.21
N VAL A 3 -9.88 11.75 -28.72
CA VAL A 3 -9.80 10.37 -28.22
C VAL A 3 -10.04 10.42 -26.72
N CYS A 4 -11.07 9.69 -26.26
CA CYS A 4 -11.33 9.50 -24.82
C CYS A 4 -10.93 8.07 -24.44
N LYS A 5 -10.14 7.93 -23.39
CA LYS A 5 -9.81 6.62 -22.79
C LYS A 5 -10.73 6.42 -21.59
N ILE A 6 -11.53 5.37 -21.62
CA ILE A 6 -12.42 5.00 -20.53
C ILE A 6 -11.85 3.73 -19.89
N PRO A 7 -11.24 3.81 -18.70
CA PRO A 7 -10.79 2.63 -17.98
C PRO A 7 -12.01 1.86 -17.45
N PHE A 8 -11.96 0.54 -17.52
CA PHE A 8 -12.93 -0.33 -16.86
C PHE A 8 -12.19 -1.40 -16.05
N TYR A 9 -12.84 -1.85 -15.00
CA TYR A 9 -12.28 -2.84 -14.07
C TYR A 9 -13.22 -4.02 -13.95
N ILE A 10 -12.64 -5.21 -13.91
CA ILE A 10 -13.36 -6.45 -13.66
C ILE A 10 -13.10 -6.83 -12.21
N ASP A 11 -14.16 -6.96 -11.42
CA ASP A 11 -14.04 -7.50 -10.07
C ASP A 11 -13.91 -9.02 -10.15
N VAL A 12 -12.70 -9.53 -9.87
CA VAL A 12 -12.43 -10.98 -9.93
C VAL A 12 -13.20 -11.80 -8.90
N GLU A 13 -13.71 -11.17 -7.83
CA GLU A 13 -14.53 -11.84 -6.82
C GLU A 13 -15.95 -12.14 -7.33
N GLU A 14 -16.41 -11.40 -8.36
CA GLU A 14 -17.70 -11.58 -9.01
C GLU A 14 -17.63 -12.57 -10.21
N LEU A 15 -16.43 -13.01 -10.60
CA LEU A 15 -16.26 -13.94 -11.72
C LEU A 15 -16.46 -15.39 -11.28
N HIS A 16 -17.17 -16.17 -12.10
CA HIS A 16 -17.19 -17.62 -11.97
C HIS A 16 -16.04 -18.25 -12.77
N SER A 17 -15.65 -19.47 -12.42
CA SER A 17 -14.62 -20.21 -13.15
C SER A 17 -15.07 -20.48 -14.59
N GLY A 18 -14.19 -20.21 -15.55
CA GLY A 18 -14.45 -20.31 -16.98
C GLY A 18 -14.70 -18.94 -17.63
N ARG A 19 -15.44 -18.95 -18.74
CA ARG A 19 -15.70 -17.74 -19.52
C ARG A 19 -16.84 -16.92 -18.92
N ASN A 20 -16.55 -15.68 -18.62
CA ASN A 20 -17.48 -14.67 -18.15
C ASN A 20 -17.74 -13.67 -19.27
N TYR A 21 -18.97 -13.29 -19.47
CA TYR A 21 -19.38 -12.35 -20.51
C TYR A 21 -20.04 -11.14 -19.89
N GLY A 22 -19.72 -9.98 -20.42
CA GLY A 22 -20.33 -8.72 -20.02
C GLY A 22 -20.48 -7.78 -21.20
N THR A 23 -21.22 -6.71 -21.00
CA THR A 23 -21.38 -5.64 -21.99
C THR A 23 -21.15 -4.30 -21.32
N ILE A 24 -20.29 -3.49 -21.91
CA ILE A 24 -20.10 -2.09 -21.51
C ILE A 24 -20.89 -1.23 -22.47
N SER A 25 -21.92 -0.54 -21.96
CA SER A 25 -22.72 0.40 -22.75
C SER A 25 -22.19 1.82 -22.54
N ILE A 26 -21.81 2.45 -23.63
CA ILE A 26 -21.38 3.86 -23.66
C ILE A 26 -22.50 4.65 -24.31
N GLU A 27 -23.16 5.50 -23.53
CA GLU A 27 -24.27 6.34 -24.01
C GLU A 27 -23.83 7.81 -24.04
N THR A 28 -24.11 8.46 -25.14
CA THR A 28 -23.99 9.90 -25.33
C THR A 28 -25.36 10.45 -25.69
N SER A 29 -25.51 11.77 -25.78
CA SER A 29 -26.77 12.40 -26.19
C SER A 29 -27.33 11.92 -27.53
N ASN A 30 -26.49 11.38 -28.42
CA ASN A 30 -26.84 11.03 -29.79
C ASN A 30 -26.45 9.61 -30.21
N THR A 31 -25.76 8.85 -29.36
CA THR A 31 -25.22 7.54 -29.76
C THR A 31 -25.11 6.62 -28.56
N LYS A 32 -25.49 5.37 -28.76
CA LYS A 32 -25.23 4.26 -27.84
C LYS A 32 -24.30 3.27 -28.51
N ILE A 33 -23.23 2.90 -27.83
CA ILE A 33 -22.26 1.89 -28.29
C ILE A 33 -22.18 0.81 -27.21
N ASP A 34 -22.46 -0.43 -27.59
CA ASP A 34 -22.30 -1.59 -26.72
C ASP A 34 -21.02 -2.35 -27.09
N VAL A 35 -20.11 -2.50 -26.14
CA VAL A 35 -18.87 -3.24 -26.31
C VAL A 35 -18.97 -4.54 -25.53
N ALA A 36 -18.92 -5.66 -26.25
CA ALA A 36 -18.87 -6.98 -25.60
C ALA A 36 -17.50 -7.21 -24.96
N VAL A 37 -17.52 -7.67 -23.72
CA VAL A 37 -16.32 -8.01 -22.95
C VAL A 37 -16.37 -9.49 -22.60
N GLU A 38 -15.29 -10.21 -22.89
CA GLU A 38 -15.09 -11.60 -22.47
C GLU A 38 -13.90 -11.65 -21.50
N ALA A 39 -14.07 -12.28 -20.34
CA ALA A 39 -13.02 -12.56 -19.39
C ALA A 39 -12.97 -14.06 -19.10
N ASP A 40 -11.85 -14.70 -19.41
CA ASP A 40 -11.62 -16.09 -19.06
C ASP A 40 -10.95 -16.14 -17.69
N TYR A 41 -11.67 -16.63 -16.69
CA TYR A 41 -11.19 -16.79 -15.32
C TYR A 41 -11.09 -18.27 -15.00
N THR A 42 -9.87 -18.75 -14.91
CA THR A 42 -9.61 -20.14 -14.52
C THR A 42 -9.25 -20.18 -13.04
N TYR A 43 -10.18 -20.66 -12.22
CA TYR A 43 -9.87 -21.00 -10.83
C TYR A 43 -8.96 -22.23 -10.85
N LEU A 44 -7.66 -22.00 -10.86
CA LEU A 44 -6.70 -23.06 -10.61
C LEU A 44 -6.71 -23.34 -9.10
N PRO A 45 -7.11 -24.55 -8.65
CA PRO A 45 -6.93 -24.93 -7.26
C PRO A 45 -5.44 -24.79 -6.96
N VAL A 46 -5.09 -23.79 -6.17
CA VAL A 46 -3.71 -23.50 -5.80
C VAL A 46 -3.22 -24.72 -5.04
N GLN A 47 -2.31 -25.50 -5.64
CA GLN A 47 -1.56 -26.48 -4.86
C GLN A 47 -0.83 -25.68 -3.78
N LYS A 48 -1.24 -25.85 -2.51
CA LYS A 48 -0.62 -25.21 -1.35
C LYS A 48 0.79 -25.79 -1.18
N ASN A 49 1.72 -25.35 -2.03
CA ASN A 49 3.13 -25.62 -1.89
C ASN A 49 3.76 -24.60 -0.90
N GLU A 50 4.99 -24.88 -0.50
CA GLU A 50 5.76 -24.02 0.42
C GLU A 50 5.84 -22.56 -0.06
N ASN A 51 5.91 -22.35 -1.39
CA ASN A 51 5.94 -21.03 -2.01
C ASN A 51 4.62 -20.23 -1.86
N TYR A 52 3.50 -20.91 -1.72
CA TYR A 52 2.22 -20.24 -1.47
C TYR A 52 2.08 -19.82 0.00
N PHE A 53 2.58 -20.65 0.92
CA PHE A 53 2.41 -20.45 2.35
C PHE A 53 2.99 -19.11 2.84
N TRP A 54 4.22 -18.76 2.47
CA TRP A 54 4.81 -17.50 2.89
C TRP A 54 4.12 -16.27 2.26
N LYS A 55 3.66 -16.37 0.99
CA LYS A 55 2.90 -15.31 0.32
C LYS A 55 1.58 -15.03 1.05
N GLU A 56 0.87 -16.08 1.44
CA GLU A 56 -0.36 -15.96 2.23
C GLU A 56 -0.10 -15.24 3.57
N LYS A 57 1.00 -15.58 4.24
CA LYS A 57 1.38 -14.93 5.51
C LYS A 57 1.75 -13.47 5.33
N LEU A 58 2.53 -13.11 4.32
CA LEU A 58 2.83 -11.71 4.03
C LEU A 58 1.58 -10.91 3.65
N ALA A 59 0.70 -11.50 2.84
CA ALA A 59 -0.58 -10.88 2.51
C ALA A 59 -1.47 -10.70 3.77
N ALA A 60 -1.44 -11.65 4.71
CA ALA A 60 -2.14 -11.51 5.98
C ALA A 60 -1.57 -10.38 6.84
N LEU A 61 -0.24 -10.26 6.95
CA LEU A 61 0.42 -9.14 7.65
C LEU A 61 0.01 -7.79 7.04
N PHE A 62 0.00 -7.71 5.71
CA PHE A 62 -0.44 -6.52 4.99
C PHE A 62 -1.90 -6.16 5.31
N ARG A 63 -2.82 -7.14 5.28
CA ARG A 63 -4.24 -6.92 5.65
C ARG A 63 -4.42 -6.49 7.10
N MET A 64 -3.62 -7.03 8.03
CA MET A 64 -3.65 -6.62 9.44
C MET A 64 -3.24 -5.16 9.58
N TYR A 65 -2.14 -4.76 8.95
CA TYR A 65 -1.68 -3.38 8.97
C TYR A 65 -2.69 -2.43 8.32
N LEU A 66 -3.23 -2.80 7.16
CA LEU A 66 -4.27 -2.03 6.47
C LEU A 66 -5.50 -1.83 7.37
N SER A 67 -5.99 -2.89 8.04
CA SER A 67 -7.12 -2.83 8.96
C SER A 67 -6.86 -1.90 10.15
N PHE A 68 -5.65 -1.94 10.71
CA PHE A 68 -5.22 -1.01 11.76
C PHE A 68 -5.20 0.44 11.24
N ARG A 69 -4.59 0.70 10.07
CA ARG A 69 -4.53 2.05 9.51
C ARG A 69 -5.90 2.61 9.15
N MET A 70 -6.87 1.76 8.84
CA MET A 70 -8.27 2.14 8.60
C MET A 70 -9.09 2.31 9.90
N GLY A 71 -8.51 2.09 11.07
CA GLY A 71 -9.19 2.18 12.36
C GLY A 71 -10.17 1.03 12.63
N LYS A 72 -10.08 -0.08 11.89
CA LYS A 72 -10.90 -1.30 12.08
C LYS A 72 -10.33 -2.24 13.15
N LYS A 73 -9.08 -2.01 13.54
CA LYS A 73 -8.38 -2.72 14.62
C LYS A 73 -7.67 -1.72 15.52
N THR A 74 -7.59 -2.04 16.80
CA THR A 74 -6.77 -1.32 17.76
C THR A 74 -5.28 -1.59 17.50
N LYS A 75 -4.41 -0.77 18.09
CA LYS A 75 -2.96 -0.96 18.04
C LYS A 75 -2.55 -2.30 18.66
N GLU A 76 -3.17 -2.66 19.79
CA GLU A 76 -2.91 -3.89 20.52
C GLU A 76 -3.31 -5.12 19.73
N GLU A 77 -4.50 -5.13 19.12
CA GLU A 77 -4.98 -6.21 18.25
C GLU A 77 -4.07 -6.38 17.04
N TRP A 78 -3.69 -5.27 16.39
CA TRP A 78 -2.76 -5.33 15.27
C TRP A 78 -1.42 -5.94 15.66
N ILE A 79 -0.82 -5.51 16.78
CA ILE A 79 0.47 -6.04 17.25
C ILE A 79 0.36 -7.54 17.55
N GLN A 80 -0.63 -7.95 18.35
CA GLN A 80 -0.77 -9.33 18.78
C GLN A 80 -1.02 -10.30 17.62
N GLU A 81 -1.96 -9.98 16.74
CA GLU A 81 -2.29 -10.84 15.60
C GLU A 81 -1.15 -10.89 14.58
N SER A 82 -0.50 -9.75 14.32
CA SER A 82 0.63 -9.69 13.38
C SER A 82 1.84 -10.46 13.89
N GLU A 83 2.17 -10.42 15.18
CA GLU A 83 3.29 -11.20 15.74
C GLU A 83 3.05 -12.70 15.59
N ALA A 84 1.82 -13.16 15.82
CA ALA A 84 1.45 -14.56 15.62
C ALA A 84 1.61 -15.01 14.16
N ILE A 85 1.34 -14.14 13.19
CA ILE A 85 1.51 -14.43 11.76
C ILE A 85 2.99 -14.35 11.36
N ALA A 86 3.70 -13.30 11.76
CA ALA A 86 5.10 -13.06 11.38
C ALA A 86 6.02 -14.18 11.85
N SER A 87 5.78 -14.73 13.05
CA SER A 87 6.53 -15.87 13.60
C SER A 87 6.38 -17.16 12.80
N GLN A 88 5.40 -17.25 11.92
CA GLN A 88 5.13 -18.41 11.07
C GLN A 88 5.75 -18.32 9.68
N VAL A 89 6.32 -17.17 9.28
CA VAL A 89 6.92 -16.99 7.95
C VAL A 89 8.20 -17.84 7.85
N ARG A 90 8.25 -18.73 6.85
CA ARG A 90 9.34 -19.68 6.61
C ARG A 90 9.49 -19.93 5.10
N PHE A 91 10.50 -20.71 4.72
CA PHE A 91 10.73 -21.26 3.38
C PHE A 91 11.17 -20.27 2.29
N ASN A 92 11.21 -18.99 2.56
CA ASN A 92 11.75 -18.00 1.63
C ASN A 92 12.55 -16.96 2.41
N GLN A 93 13.83 -16.80 2.09
CA GLN A 93 14.74 -15.95 2.87
C GLN A 93 14.29 -14.48 2.83
N ASP A 94 13.90 -13.96 1.67
CA ASP A 94 13.44 -12.57 1.55
C ASP A 94 12.18 -12.32 2.37
N ALA A 95 11.24 -13.28 2.36
CA ALA A 95 10.02 -13.22 3.16
C ALA A 95 10.31 -13.28 4.67
N VAL A 96 11.28 -14.10 5.08
CA VAL A 96 11.73 -14.20 6.48
C VAL A 96 12.37 -12.89 6.91
N THR A 97 13.26 -12.32 6.10
CA THR A 97 13.90 -11.02 6.37
C THR A 97 12.84 -9.91 6.48
N PHE A 98 11.90 -9.85 5.56
CA PHE A 98 10.78 -8.90 5.65
C PHE A 98 9.95 -9.10 6.92
N ALA A 99 9.62 -10.35 7.29
CA ALA A 99 8.87 -10.64 8.51
C ALA A 99 9.63 -10.23 9.78
N LYS A 100 10.96 -10.42 9.82
CA LYS A 100 11.82 -9.92 10.91
C LYS A 100 11.76 -8.39 11.02
N LEU A 101 11.90 -7.69 9.90
CA LEU A 101 11.78 -6.22 9.87
C LEU A 101 10.38 -5.76 10.32
N TYR A 102 9.35 -6.46 9.90
CA TYR A 102 7.99 -6.17 10.35
C TYR A 102 7.84 -6.38 11.87
N ARG A 103 8.47 -7.40 12.46
CA ARG A 103 8.51 -7.60 13.91
C ARG A 103 9.23 -6.46 14.63
N VAL A 104 10.30 -5.91 14.04
CA VAL A 104 10.93 -4.68 14.58
C VAL A 104 9.91 -3.54 14.63
N GLN A 105 9.11 -3.34 13.58
CA GLN A 105 8.04 -2.33 13.58
C GLN A 105 7.01 -2.59 14.69
N LEU A 106 6.61 -3.84 14.92
CA LEU A 106 5.67 -4.20 15.99
C LEU A 106 6.28 -3.90 17.37
N LEU A 107 7.56 -4.22 17.59
CA LEU A 107 8.27 -3.93 18.83
C LEU A 107 8.36 -2.42 19.08
N LEU A 108 8.69 -1.63 18.06
CA LEU A 108 8.71 -0.16 18.14
C LEU A 108 7.31 0.39 18.46
N ALA A 109 6.27 -0.14 17.82
CA ALA A 109 4.89 0.23 18.11
C ALA A 109 4.48 -0.13 19.53
N ALA A 110 4.98 -1.24 20.08
CA ALA A 110 4.79 -1.66 21.47
C ALA A 110 5.70 -0.94 22.47
N GLU A 111 6.48 0.06 22.02
CA GLU A 111 7.45 0.81 22.84
C GLU A 111 8.60 -0.05 23.43
N LYS A 112 8.82 -1.25 22.88
CA LYS A 112 9.91 -2.18 23.26
C LYS A 112 11.19 -1.87 22.48
N THR A 113 11.72 -0.67 22.69
CA THR A 113 12.85 -0.12 21.91
C THR A 113 14.12 -0.97 22.02
N GLN A 114 14.41 -1.55 23.19
CA GLN A 114 15.61 -2.38 23.37
C GLN A 114 15.52 -3.70 22.57
N ASP A 115 14.36 -4.36 22.61
CA ASP A 115 14.12 -5.58 21.84
C ASP A 115 14.14 -5.30 20.33
N ALA A 116 13.61 -4.14 19.91
CA ALA A 116 13.65 -3.70 18.53
C ALA A 116 15.10 -3.46 18.06
N ALA A 117 15.94 -2.78 18.86
CA ALA A 117 17.34 -2.54 18.56
C ALA A 117 18.11 -3.87 18.43
N TRP A 118 17.96 -4.76 19.40
CA TRP A 118 18.61 -6.06 19.37
C TRP A 118 18.25 -6.89 18.13
N LEU A 119 16.96 -6.93 17.76
CA LEU A 119 16.53 -7.65 16.57
C LEU A 119 17.04 -6.99 15.28
N LEU A 120 17.12 -5.65 15.25
CA LEU A 120 17.60 -4.91 14.10
C LEU A 120 19.12 -5.13 13.87
N ASP A 121 19.91 -5.18 14.94
CA ASP A 121 21.35 -5.49 14.88
C ASP A 121 21.60 -6.89 14.27
N GLN A 122 20.77 -7.88 14.61
CA GLN A 122 20.88 -9.21 14.03
C GLN A 122 20.56 -9.23 12.52
N ILE A 123 19.63 -8.38 12.08
CA ILE A 123 19.24 -8.28 10.67
C ILE A 123 20.31 -7.52 9.87
N GLU A 124 21.04 -6.61 10.47
CA GLU A 124 22.05 -5.79 9.78
C GLU A 124 23.10 -6.64 9.08
N GLU A 125 23.58 -7.70 9.70
CA GLU A 125 24.53 -8.63 9.07
C GLU A 125 23.94 -9.30 7.82
N GLU A 126 22.66 -9.71 7.86
CA GLU A 126 21.95 -10.30 6.73
C GLU A 126 21.80 -9.26 5.59
N MET A 127 21.50 -8.00 5.94
CA MET A 127 21.32 -6.91 4.99
C MET A 127 22.60 -6.52 4.26
N LEU A 128 23.76 -6.76 4.85
CA LEU A 128 25.07 -6.45 4.25
C LEU A 128 25.59 -7.59 3.35
N GLN A 129 25.18 -8.83 3.60
CA GLN A 129 25.71 -10.00 2.91
C GLN A 129 24.99 -10.32 1.61
N GLU A 130 23.72 -9.97 1.46
CA GLU A 130 22.87 -10.32 0.33
C GLU A 130 22.35 -9.11 -0.42
N LYS A 131 22.14 -9.26 -1.73
CA LYS A 131 21.48 -8.23 -2.53
C LYS A 131 19.99 -8.22 -2.19
N GLN A 132 19.59 -7.21 -1.45
CA GLN A 132 18.21 -7.03 -1.03
C GLN A 132 17.36 -6.35 -2.10
N TYR A 133 16.04 -6.59 -2.07
CA TYR A 133 15.08 -5.77 -2.79
C TYR A 133 15.13 -4.32 -2.27
N PRO A 134 15.03 -3.31 -3.16
CA PRO A 134 15.17 -1.90 -2.78
C PRO A 134 14.21 -1.48 -1.65
N GLU A 135 12.96 -1.96 -1.66
CA GLU A 135 11.96 -1.68 -0.63
C GLU A 135 12.30 -2.33 0.71
N VAL A 136 12.88 -3.54 0.72
CA VAL A 136 13.30 -4.23 1.95
C VAL A 136 14.47 -3.49 2.59
N TYR A 137 15.47 -3.09 1.78
CA TYR A 137 16.59 -2.29 2.25
C TYR A 137 16.14 -0.89 2.72
N GLY A 138 15.25 -0.25 1.97
CA GLY A 138 14.64 1.02 2.38
C GLY A 138 13.89 0.91 3.70
N TYR A 139 13.15 -0.19 3.91
CA TYR A 139 12.41 -0.45 5.13
C TYR A 139 13.34 -0.66 6.33
N PHE A 140 14.42 -1.42 6.16
CA PHE A 140 15.48 -1.54 7.17
C PHE A 140 16.01 -0.15 7.58
N LEU A 141 16.43 0.66 6.61
CA LEU A 141 16.92 2.02 6.87
C LEU A 141 15.89 2.90 7.57
N TYR A 142 14.62 2.82 7.19
CA TYR A 142 13.54 3.55 7.86
C TYR A 142 13.42 3.15 9.34
N LEU A 143 13.45 1.85 9.65
CA LEU A 143 13.36 1.36 11.02
C LEU A 143 14.54 1.83 11.89
N THR A 144 15.75 1.95 11.33
CA THR A 144 16.90 2.49 12.06
C THR A 144 16.70 3.95 12.50
N THR A 145 15.91 4.75 11.76
CA THR A 145 15.62 6.14 12.14
C THR A 145 14.74 6.25 13.39
N HIS A 146 14.04 5.20 13.77
CA HIS A 146 13.29 5.17 15.03
C HIS A 146 14.17 4.98 16.25
N LEU A 147 15.37 4.39 16.07
CA LEU A 147 16.36 4.17 17.13
C LEU A 147 17.38 5.31 17.18
N ASN A 148 17.84 5.78 16.03
CA ASN A 148 18.71 6.95 15.93
C ASN A 148 17.92 8.17 15.47
N LYS A 149 17.73 9.13 16.39
CA LYS A 149 16.95 10.36 16.18
C LYS A 149 17.80 11.57 15.78
N GLU A 150 19.09 11.37 15.51
CA GLU A 150 19.95 12.45 15.04
C GLU A 150 19.49 12.93 13.66
N GLU A 151 19.27 14.22 13.52
CA GLU A 151 18.76 14.85 12.29
C GLU A 151 19.65 14.54 11.07
N ASP A 152 20.97 14.62 11.24
CA ASP A 152 21.93 14.28 10.19
C ASP A 152 21.81 12.83 9.72
N TYR A 153 21.53 11.91 10.65
CA TYR A 153 21.33 10.50 10.34
C TYR A 153 20.03 10.31 9.54
N ILE A 154 18.93 10.87 10.02
CA ILE A 154 17.63 10.81 9.37
C ILE A 154 17.73 11.39 7.94
N ASN A 155 18.41 12.53 7.78
CA ASN A 155 18.62 13.15 6.48
C ASN A 155 19.42 12.24 5.53
N LYS A 156 20.47 11.58 6.00
CA LYS A 156 21.23 10.61 5.20
C LYS A 156 20.39 9.42 4.76
N VAL A 157 19.58 8.87 5.67
CA VAL A 157 18.65 7.78 5.36
C VAL A 157 17.61 8.24 4.32
N THR A 158 17.00 9.39 4.54
CA THR A 158 16.01 9.97 3.60
C THR A 158 16.60 10.12 2.19
N GLN A 159 17.82 10.62 2.08
CA GLN A 159 18.50 10.75 0.77
C GLN A 159 18.80 9.39 0.14
N LYS A 160 19.17 8.37 0.91
CA LYS A 160 19.37 7.02 0.39
C LYS A 160 18.06 6.43 -0.15
N VAL A 161 16.98 6.48 0.63
CA VAL A 161 15.67 5.96 0.22
C VAL A 161 15.13 6.75 -0.98
N LYS A 162 15.29 8.06 -1.01
CA LYS A 162 14.93 8.90 -2.17
C LYS A 162 15.67 8.50 -3.44
N LYS A 163 16.93 8.10 -3.36
CA LYS A 163 17.69 7.59 -4.52
C LYS A 163 17.13 6.25 -5.02
N LEU A 164 16.67 5.38 -4.13
CA LEU A 164 16.00 4.13 -4.51
C LEU A 164 14.65 4.42 -5.18
N TYR A 165 13.81 5.24 -4.54
CA TYR A 165 12.52 5.66 -5.06
C TYR A 165 12.60 6.28 -6.46
N ASN A 166 13.59 7.17 -6.71
CA ASN A 166 13.76 7.80 -8.01
C ASN A 166 14.08 6.83 -9.14
N LYS A 167 14.56 5.62 -8.82
CA LYS A 167 14.82 4.56 -9.81
C LYS A 167 13.59 3.69 -10.08
N GLU A 168 12.71 3.57 -9.10
CA GLU A 168 11.54 2.68 -9.11
C GLU A 168 10.35 3.42 -8.50
N LYS A 169 9.82 4.43 -9.22
CA LYS A 169 8.73 5.29 -8.74
C LYS A 169 7.39 4.55 -8.61
N ASP A 170 7.23 3.43 -9.30
CA ASP A 170 6.10 2.52 -9.22
C ASP A 170 6.18 1.53 -8.04
N ASN A 171 7.29 1.54 -7.29
CA ASN A 171 7.48 0.68 -6.12
C ASN A 171 6.67 1.19 -4.92
N ALA A 172 5.64 0.42 -4.54
CA ALA A 172 4.71 0.77 -3.45
C ALA A 172 5.38 0.91 -2.08
N GLY A 173 6.35 0.05 -1.79
CA GLY A 173 7.10 0.08 -0.53
C GLY A 173 7.93 1.35 -0.40
N LEU A 174 8.67 1.70 -1.45
CA LEU A 174 9.48 2.92 -1.47
C LEU A 174 8.61 4.19 -1.42
N SER A 175 7.48 4.21 -2.13
CA SER A 175 6.53 5.32 -2.06
C SER A 175 5.97 5.50 -0.65
N TRP A 176 5.60 4.40 0.01
CA TRP A 176 5.12 4.44 1.40
C TRP A 176 6.21 4.95 2.36
N LEU A 177 7.47 4.49 2.22
CA LEU A 177 8.59 4.97 3.03
C LEU A 177 8.84 6.47 2.83
N MET A 178 8.74 6.97 1.61
CA MET A 178 8.91 8.40 1.33
C MET A 178 7.87 9.27 2.04
N LEU A 179 6.63 8.80 2.24
CA LEU A 179 5.62 9.51 3.01
C LEU A 179 6.05 9.76 4.46
N TYR A 180 6.82 8.84 5.05
CA TYR A 180 7.23 8.91 6.46
C TYR A 180 8.64 9.44 6.69
N LEU A 181 9.46 9.50 5.64
CA LEU A 181 10.82 10.05 5.70
C LEU A 181 10.91 11.51 5.25
N ARG A 182 9.93 12.00 4.50
CA ARG A 182 9.89 13.39 4.01
C ARG A 182 9.16 14.28 5.00
N GLU A 183 9.93 15.06 5.75
CA GLU A 183 9.40 15.99 6.74
C GLU A 183 8.46 17.05 6.13
N ASP A 184 8.75 17.51 4.90
CA ASP A 184 7.92 18.49 4.19
C ASP A 184 6.49 18.00 3.91
N LEU A 185 6.25 16.69 3.86
CA LEU A 185 4.92 16.12 3.68
C LEU A 185 4.08 16.10 4.97
N PHE A 186 4.72 16.15 6.14
CA PHE A 186 4.00 16.23 7.41
C PHE A 186 3.37 17.60 7.64
N TYR A 187 4.10 18.66 7.29
CA TYR A 187 3.68 20.04 7.56
C TYR A 187 2.86 20.66 6.42
N HIS A 188 2.80 20.01 5.26
CA HIS A 188 2.11 20.52 4.08
C HIS A 188 1.16 19.47 3.49
N PRO A 189 -0.11 19.43 3.95
CA PRO A 189 -1.11 18.47 3.47
C PRO A 189 -1.28 18.46 1.95
N GLU A 190 -1.23 19.64 1.31
CA GLU A 190 -1.33 19.77 -0.15
C GLU A 190 -0.17 19.09 -0.86
N LYS A 191 1.07 19.24 -0.35
CA LYS A 191 2.24 18.53 -0.90
C LYS A 191 2.14 17.02 -0.71
N LYS A 192 1.55 16.57 0.41
CA LYS A 192 1.29 15.15 0.66
C LYS A 192 0.26 14.62 -0.35
N TRP A 193 -0.78 15.40 -0.63
CA TRP A 193 -1.77 15.07 -1.65
C TRP A 193 -1.15 14.95 -3.03
N ASP A 194 -0.41 15.97 -3.47
CA ASP A 194 0.29 15.99 -4.76
C ASP A 194 1.23 14.78 -4.92
N PHE A 195 1.94 14.42 -3.84
CA PHE A 195 2.82 13.24 -3.84
C PHE A 195 2.05 11.94 -3.99
N LEU A 196 0.90 11.79 -3.33
CA LEU A 196 0.05 10.60 -3.44
C LEU A 196 -0.55 10.48 -4.85
N GLU A 197 -0.99 11.59 -5.43
CA GLU A 197 -1.46 11.67 -6.82
C GLU A 197 -0.32 11.33 -7.80
N GLU A 198 0.90 11.86 -7.59
CA GLU A 198 2.08 11.50 -8.40
C GLU A 198 2.38 9.99 -8.33
N CYS A 199 2.32 9.38 -7.14
CA CYS A 199 2.51 7.93 -6.99
C CYS A 199 1.47 7.14 -7.81
N PHE A 200 0.20 7.55 -7.79
CA PHE A 200 -0.86 6.94 -8.57
C PHE A 200 -0.56 7.03 -10.07
N HIS A 201 -0.17 8.20 -10.58
CA HIS A 201 0.17 8.39 -12.00
C HIS A 201 1.43 7.63 -12.45
N HIS A 202 2.28 7.24 -11.52
CA HIS A 202 3.39 6.30 -11.77
C HIS A 202 2.97 4.83 -11.75
N GLY A 203 1.67 4.53 -11.62
CA GLY A 203 1.13 3.16 -11.62
C GLY A 203 1.09 2.49 -10.25
N ASN A 204 1.29 3.25 -9.19
CA ASN A 204 1.27 2.71 -7.83
C ASN A 204 -0.15 2.79 -7.22
N TYR A 205 -0.87 1.68 -7.30
CA TYR A 205 -2.25 1.55 -6.80
C TYR A 205 -2.32 0.89 -5.41
N SER A 206 -1.30 1.10 -4.58
CA SER A 206 -1.23 0.47 -3.26
C SER A 206 -2.38 0.88 -2.34
N PRO A 207 -3.10 -0.06 -1.73
CA PRO A 207 -4.13 0.23 -0.73
C PRO A 207 -3.63 1.10 0.44
N LEU A 208 -2.36 0.97 0.85
CA LEU A 208 -1.79 1.80 1.91
C LEU A 208 -1.73 3.28 1.52
N LEU A 209 -1.36 3.59 0.27
CA LEU A 209 -1.34 4.98 -0.21
C LEU A 209 -2.74 5.57 -0.29
N HIS A 210 -3.75 4.76 -0.68
CA HIS A 210 -5.15 5.19 -0.66
C HIS A 210 -5.65 5.46 0.76
N VAL A 211 -5.26 4.65 1.74
CA VAL A 211 -5.59 4.90 3.16
C VAL A 211 -4.97 6.19 3.65
N GLU A 212 -3.71 6.48 3.29
CA GLU A 212 -3.06 7.75 3.62
C GLU A 212 -3.80 8.96 3.02
N ALA A 213 -4.27 8.83 1.77
CA ALA A 213 -5.09 9.86 1.13
C ALA A 213 -6.44 10.04 1.83
N LEU A 214 -7.13 8.93 2.19
CA LEU A 214 -8.40 8.99 2.91
C LEU A 214 -8.25 9.60 4.32
N GLN A 215 -7.14 9.33 5.02
CA GLN A 215 -6.86 9.97 6.30
C GLN A 215 -6.68 11.48 6.14
N LEU A 216 -5.95 11.90 5.10
CA LEU A 216 -5.76 13.30 4.79
C LEU A 216 -7.08 13.99 4.45
N LEU A 217 -7.98 13.33 3.72
CA LEU A 217 -9.30 13.86 3.36
C LEU A 217 -10.25 14.02 4.56
N LYS A 218 -10.08 13.24 5.64
CA LYS A 218 -10.85 13.45 6.88
C LYS A 218 -10.56 14.81 7.51
N GLU A 219 -9.33 15.30 7.35
CA GLU A 219 -8.89 16.58 7.88
C GLU A 219 -9.13 17.71 6.88
N MET A 220 -8.98 17.42 5.58
CA MET A 220 -9.06 18.41 4.49
C MET A 220 -9.89 17.90 3.30
N PRO A 221 -11.22 17.83 3.39
CA PRO A 221 -12.08 17.36 2.30
C PRO A 221 -11.98 18.21 1.03
N VAL A 222 -11.56 19.46 1.17
CA VAL A 222 -11.39 20.42 0.06
C VAL A 222 -10.35 19.97 -0.98
N LEU A 223 -9.47 19.03 -0.65
CA LEU A 223 -8.50 18.45 -1.58
C LEU A 223 -9.16 17.67 -2.72
N LEU A 224 -10.38 17.16 -2.52
CA LEU A 224 -11.22 16.62 -3.59
C LEU A 224 -11.77 17.77 -4.44
N SER A 225 -10.99 18.28 -5.35
CA SER A 225 -11.36 19.44 -6.19
C SER A 225 -11.56 19.12 -7.67
N LYS A 226 -11.06 17.95 -8.12
CA LYS A 226 -11.08 17.51 -9.51
C LYS A 226 -11.78 16.15 -9.56
N LEU A 227 -12.69 15.94 -10.51
CA LEU A 227 -13.21 14.61 -10.85
C LEU A 227 -12.26 13.96 -11.85
N ASP A 228 -11.03 13.68 -11.42
CA ASP A 228 -10.03 13.01 -12.22
C ASP A 228 -9.96 11.50 -11.93
N GLU A 229 -9.03 10.83 -12.59
CA GLU A 229 -8.86 9.39 -12.47
C GLU A 229 -8.43 9.00 -11.05
N TYR A 230 -7.57 9.80 -10.41
CA TYR A 230 -7.10 9.53 -9.06
C TYR A 230 -8.25 9.64 -8.03
N GLU A 231 -9.02 10.73 -8.07
CA GLU A 231 -10.18 10.92 -7.20
C GLU A 231 -11.18 9.76 -7.37
N TYR A 232 -11.48 9.37 -8.62
CA TYR A 232 -12.39 8.26 -8.90
C TYR A 232 -11.92 6.93 -8.30
N HIS A 233 -10.63 6.60 -8.46
CA HIS A 233 -10.03 5.40 -7.85
C HIS A 233 -10.13 5.42 -6.33
N LEU A 234 -9.83 6.57 -5.72
CA LEU A 234 -9.88 6.74 -4.28
C LEU A 234 -11.31 6.59 -3.73
N LEU A 235 -12.30 7.16 -4.41
CA LEU A 235 -13.72 7.02 -4.05
C LEU A 235 -14.20 5.57 -4.15
N ARG A 236 -13.80 4.85 -5.20
CA ARG A 236 -14.09 3.39 -5.32
C ARG A 236 -13.44 2.59 -4.21
N PHE A 237 -12.19 2.87 -3.89
CA PHE A 237 -11.49 2.25 -2.77
C PHE A 237 -12.22 2.52 -1.46
N ALA A 238 -12.60 3.77 -1.18
CA ALA A 238 -13.34 4.14 0.02
C ALA A 238 -14.67 3.39 0.14
N LYS A 239 -15.41 3.24 -0.98
CA LYS A 239 -16.65 2.47 -1.04
C LYS A 239 -16.42 0.99 -0.77
N LYS A 240 -15.43 0.37 -1.42
CA LYS A 240 -15.09 -1.06 -1.25
C LYS A 240 -14.74 -1.41 0.20
N TYR A 241 -14.05 -0.52 0.88
CA TYR A 241 -13.56 -0.76 2.25
C TYR A 241 -14.41 -0.12 3.35
N ASP A 242 -15.62 0.36 3.00
CA ASP A 242 -16.55 0.99 3.94
C ASP A 242 -15.89 2.16 4.73
N ALA A 243 -15.18 3.00 3.98
CA ALA A 243 -14.43 4.15 4.51
C ALA A 243 -14.97 5.50 4.01
N LEU A 244 -16.20 5.53 3.49
CA LEU A 244 -16.85 6.76 3.05
C LEU A 244 -17.27 7.60 4.25
N THR A 245 -16.83 8.86 4.28
CA THR A 245 -17.43 9.90 5.14
C THR A 245 -18.57 10.58 4.39
N PRO A 246 -19.48 11.30 5.08
CA PRO A 246 -20.56 12.04 4.40
C PRO A 246 -20.04 12.95 3.27
N GLU A 247 -18.97 13.70 3.54
CA GLU A 247 -18.38 14.63 2.58
C GLU A 247 -17.81 13.93 1.35
N ILE A 248 -17.23 12.74 1.55
CA ILE A 248 -16.70 11.89 0.45
C ILE A 248 -17.85 11.22 -0.30
N ALA A 249 -18.90 10.79 0.43
CA ALA A 249 -20.07 10.13 -0.16
C ALA A 249 -20.85 11.07 -1.10
N ASP A 250 -20.96 12.35 -0.75
CA ASP A 250 -21.66 13.35 -1.57
C ASP A 250 -21.00 13.51 -2.95
N ARG A 251 -19.69 13.33 -3.05
CA ARG A 251 -18.96 13.35 -4.34
C ARG A 251 -19.31 12.18 -5.27
N LEU A 252 -19.81 11.05 -4.75
CA LEU A 252 -20.23 9.90 -5.55
C LEU A 252 -21.63 10.06 -6.16
N GLN A 253 -22.37 11.11 -5.82
CA GLN A 253 -23.72 11.35 -6.34
C GLN A 253 -23.71 12.19 -7.63
N PHE A 254 -22.56 12.64 -8.08
CA PHE A 254 -22.33 13.37 -9.32
C PHE A 254 -21.56 12.49 -10.31
#